data_8b63fb22cd93d74e1de446a5fb824cdb
#
_entry.id   8b63fb22cd93d74e1de446a5fb824cdb
#
_cell.length_a   1.000
_cell.length_b   1.000
_cell.length_c   1.000
_cell.angle_alpha   90.00
_cell.angle_beta   90.00
_cell.angle_gamma   90.00
#
_symmetry.space_group_name_H-M   'P 1'
#
loop_
_entity.id
_entity.type
_entity.pdbx_description
1 polymer ?
#
loop_
_entity_poly.entity_id
_entity_poly.type
_entity_poly.pdbx_seq_one_letter_code
_entity_poly.pdbx_strand_id
1 'polypeptide(L)'
;WEQYSNRNYFSANIQKKFPIIKKANIKLNGINSFKIDIQEYQIVALAATKGGYHPILENGKTLAETTKAAESGKPIFENFKEDKLIPELMASYNKLPQEIKQGISEIKYAPSKTNKDLINVYMNDGNRVIVNISDLSEKMAYYSQVAEQMDKPGIVDMEVGIFSYPYE
;
A
#
# COMPACT_ATOMS: atom_id res chain seq x y z
N TRP A 1 35.03 20.12 -2.85
CA TRP A 1 33.74 20.64 -3.32
C TRP A 1 33.21 19.87 -4.55
N GLU A 2 34.01 19.70 -5.60
CA GLU A 2 33.58 18.95 -6.80
C GLU A 2 33.24 17.49 -6.51
N GLN A 3 34.04 16.81 -5.68
CA GLN A 3 33.75 15.40 -5.31
C GLN A 3 32.46 15.24 -4.51
N TYR A 4 32.13 16.19 -3.64
CA TYR A 4 30.91 16.18 -2.85
C TYR A 4 29.68 16.46 -3.72
N SER A 5 29.79 17.42 -4.63
CA SER A 5 28.76 17.76 -5.63
C SER A 5 28.45 16.59 -6.56
N ASN A 6 29.49 15.88 -7.05
CA ASN A 6 29.31 14.72 -7.92
C ASN A 6 28.64 13.52 -7.23
N ARG A 7 28.90 13.30 -5.94
CA ARG A 7 28.22 12.25 -5.16
C ARG A 7 26.73 12.51 -5.01
N ASN A 8 26.34 13.74 -4.68
CA ASN A 8 24.94 14.12 -4.54
C ASN A 8 24.20 14.03 -5.88
N TYR A 9 24.84 14.44 -6.96
CA TYR A 9 24.30 14.32 -8.31
C TYR A 9 24.08 12.86 -8.71
N PHE A 10 25.04 11.98 -8.44
CA PHE A 10 24.95 10.55 -8.72
C PHE A 10 23.83 9.88 -7.91
N SER A 11 23.74 10.18 -6.60
CA SER A 11 22.68 9.66 -5.74
C SER A 11 21.29 10.10 -6.22
N ALA A 12 21.12 11.36 -6.57
CA ALA A 12 19.86 11.90 -7.09
C ALA A 12 19.47 11.25 -8.43
N ASN A 13 20.43 11.02 -9.33
CA ASN A 13 20.19 10.36 -10.60
C ASN A 13 19.79 8.90 -10.46
N ILE A 14 20.42 8.16 -9.54
CA ILE A 14 20.04 6.76 -9.25
C ILE A 14 18.62 6.69 -8.74
N GLN A 15 18.23 7.53 -7.80
CA GLN A 15 16.86 7.56 -7.25
C GLN A 15 15.82 7.91 -8.32
N LYS A 16 16.16 8.84 -9.23
CA LYS A 16 15.29 9.23 -10.34
C LYS A 16 15.12 8.10 -11.37
N LYS A 17 16.20 7.39 -11.69
CA LYS A 17 16.20 6.31 -12.67
C LYS A 17 15.58 5.02 -12.14
N PHE A 18 15.74 4.74 -10.85
CA PHE A 18 15.23 3.55 -10.16
C PHE A 18 14.31 3.96 -9.00
N PRO A 19 13.00 4.08 -9.25
CA PRO A 19 12.03 4.54 -8.24
C PRO A 19 11.98 3.70 -6.96
N ILE A 20 12.40 2.43 -7.01
CA ILE A 20 12.46 1.56 -5.84
C ILE A 20 13.54 2.00 -4.84
N ILE A 21 14.53 2.77 -5.27
CA ILE A 21 15.64 3.20 -4.41
C ILE A 21 15.19 4.37 -3.55
N LYS A 22 15.15 4.13 -2.23
CA LYS A 22 14.84 5.13 -1.21
C LYS A 22 16.03 6.04 -0.94
N LYS A 23 17.23 5.45 -0.84
CA LYS A 23 18.46 6.15 -0.51
C LYS A 23 19.67 5.46 -1.13
N ALA A 24 20.57 6.24 -1.71
CA ALA A 24 21.85 5.77 -2.22
C ALA A 24 22.97 6.65 -1.64
N ASN A 25 23.92 6.02 -0.96
CA ASN A 25 25.09 6.70 -0.39
C ASN A 25 26.36 6.12 -1.03
N ILE A 26 27.25 7.01 -1.47
CA ILE A 26 28.56 6.64 -1.98
C ILE A 26 29.60 7.04 -0.94
N LYS A 27 30.41 6.08 -0.51
CA LYS A 27 31.53 6.29 0.43
C LYS A 27 32.84 5.87 -0.21
N LEU A 28 33.90 6.62 0.06
CA LEU A 28 35.25 6.19 -0.26
C LEU A 28 35.63 5.00 0.62
N ASN A 29 36.08 3.92 -0.01
CA ASN A 29 36.56 2.71 0.68
C ASN A 29 38.02 2.48 0.28
N GLY A 30 38.94 3.21 0.94
CA GLY A 30 40.35 3.20 0.57
C GLY A 30 40.70 4.26 -0.50
N ILE A 31 41.86 4.09 -1.14
CA ILE A 31 42.43 5.12 -2.04
C ILE A 31 41.74 5.09 -3.40
N ASN A 32 41.33 3.93 -3.91
CA ASN A 32 40.85 3.73 -5.29
C ASN A 32 39.55 2.93 -5.37
N SER A 33 38.75 2.84 -4.29
CA SER A 33 37.49 2.11 -4.33
C SER A 33 36.37 2.89 -3.66
N PHE A 34 35.15 2.65 -4.14
CA PHE A 34 33.93 3.24 -3.59
C PHE A 34 33.00 2.13 -3.10
N LYS A 35 32.31 2.39 -1.99
CA LYS A 35 31.22 1.57 -1.51
C LYS A 35 29.91 2.33 -1.77
N ILE A 36 28.94 1.65 -2.39
CA ILE A 36 27.60 2.18 -2.61
C ILE A 36 26.66 1.44 -1.65
N ASP A 37 26.05 2.19 -0.71
CA ASP A 37 25.01 1.68 0.15
C ASP A 37 23.66 2.09 -0.41
N ILE A 38 22.82 1.09 -0.73
CA ILE A 38 21.48 1.30 -1.29
C ILE A 38 20.44 0.82 -0.30
N GLN A 39 19.43 1.67 -0.04
CA GLN A 39 18.24 1.32 0.71
C GLN A 39 17.04 1.38 -0.25
N GLU A 40 16.27 0.29 -0.32
CA GLU A 40 15.09 0.20 -1.17
C GLU A 40 13.80 0.47 -0.38
N TYR A 41 12.79 1.02 -1.06
CA TYR A 41 11.44 1.06 -0.55
C TYR A 41 10.86 -0.35 -0.48
N GLN A 42 10.05 -0.62 0.54
CA GLN A 42 9.32 -1.87 0.67
C GLN A 42 8.17 -1.92 -0.33
N ILE A 43 7.97 -3.08 -0.95
CA ILE A 43 6.74 -3.38 -1.69
C ILE A 43 5.69 -3.81 -0.67
N VAL A 44 4.57 -3.09 -0.63
CA VAL A 44 3.53 -3.29 0.40
C VAL A 44 2.22 -3.83 -0.16
N ALA A 45 1.98 -3.67 -1.46
CA ALA A 45 0.77 -4.13 -2.13
C ALA A 45 1.01 -4.30 -3.63
N LEU A 46 0.02 -4.81 -4.35
CA LEU A 46 0.02 -4.95 -5.80
C LEU A 46 -1.21 -4.28 -6.39
N ALA A 47 -1.04 -3.44 -7.39
CA ALA A 47 -2.14 -2.87 -8.14
C ALA A 47 -2.53 -3.78 -9.31
N ALA A 48 -3.76 -4.27 -9.32
CA ALA A 48 -4.29 -5.05 -10.44
C ALA A 48 -4.69 -4.13 -11.59
N THR A 49 -4.16 -4.40 -12.77
CA THR A 49 -4.48 -3.71 -14.01
C THR A 49 -4.71 -4.71 -15.13
N LYS A 50 -5.15 -4.27 -16.30
CA LYS A 50 -5.27 -5.14 -17.49
C LYS A 50 -3.92 -5.72 -17.93
N GLY A 51 -2.82 -5.02 -17.64
CA GLY A 51 -1.45 -5.45 -18.00
C GLY A 51 -0.81 -6.40 -17.00
N GLY A 52 -1.44 -6.65 -15.85
CA GLY A 52 -0.92 -7.51 -14.78
C GLY A 52 -0.92 -6.79 -13.43
N TYR A 53 -0.09 -7.29 -12.52
CA TYR A 53 0.04 -6.75 -11.18
C TYR A 53 1.29 -5.88 -11.08
N HIS A 54 1.11 -4.64 -10.65
CA HIS A 54 2.20 -3.68 -10.49
C HIS A 54 2.52 -3.48 -9.01
N PRO A 55 3.78 -3.62 -8.58
CA PRO A 55 4.14 -3.37 -7.20
C PRO A 55 3.82 -1.94 -6.76
N ILE A 56 3.27 -1.79 -5.56
CA ILE A 56 3.06 -0.51 -4.89
C ILE A 56 4.05 -0.42 -3.75
N LEU A 57 4.84 0.65 -3.75
CA LEU A 57 5.83 0.92 -2.73
C LEU A 57 5.21 1.60 -1.51
N GLU A 58 5.88 1.50 -0.36
CA GLU A 58 5.44 2.13 0.89
C GLU A 58 5.23 3.66 0.79
N ASN A 59 5.91 4.32 -0.17
CA ASN A 59 5.71 5.75 -0.44
C ASN A 59 4.50 6.06 -1.33
N GLY A 60 3.73 5.05 -1.73
CA GLY A 60 2.54 5.19 -2.57
C GLY A 60 2.80 5.14 -4.07
N LYS A 61 4.04 5.00 -4.50
CA LYS A 61 4.39 4.92 -5.92
C LYS A 61 4.12 3.53 -6.47
N THR A 62 3.50 3.46 -7.65
CA THR A 62 3.27 2.22 -8.39
C THR A 62 4.37 2.04 -9.44
N LEU A 63 4.99 0.87 -9.47
CA LEU A 63 6.03 0.56 -10.44
C LEU A 63 5.42 0.17 -11.81
N ALA A 64 6.10 0.52 -12.88
CA ALA A 64 5.67 0.14 -14.23
C ALA A 64 5.84 -1.34 -14.54
N GLU A 65 6.71 -2.03 -13.81
CA GLU A 65 6.99 -3.46 -13.95
C GLU A 65 5.83 -4.30 -13.44
N THR A 66 5.67 -5.52 -13.99
CA THR A 66 4.64 -6.47 -13.55
C THR A 66 5.24 -7.60 -12.73
N THR A 67 4.44 -8.17 -11.84
CA THR A 67 4.79 -9.33 -11.03
C THR A 67 3.61 -10.29 -10.92
N LYS A 68 3.87 -11.51 -10.46
CA LYS A 68 2.82 -12.50 -10.16
C LYS A 68 2.35 -12.32 -8.73
N ALA A 69 1.04 -12.07 -8.52
CA ALA A 69 0.45 -11.86 -7.21
C ALA A 69 0.70 -13.03 -6.25
N ALA A 70 0.63 -14.27 -6.75
CA ALA A 70 0.81 -15.47 -5.95
C ALA A 70 2.21 -15.59 -5.30
N GLU A 71 3.21 -14.95 -5.86
CA GLU A 71 4.59 -15.00 -5.36
C GLU A 71 4.88 -13.95 -4.29
N SER A 72 4.06 -12.91 -4.22
CA SER A 72 4.33 -11.76 -3.36
C SER A 72 3.75 -11.85 -1.95
N GLY A 73 2.63 -12.57 -1.76
CA GLY A 73 1.91 -12.61 -0.50
C GLY A 73 1.39 -11.25 -0.02
N LYS A 74 1.27 -10.27 -0.92
CA LYS A 74 0.85 -8.91 -0.60
C LYS A 74 -0.63 -8.69 -0.97
N PRO A 75 -1.34 -7.76 -0.30
CA PRO A 75 -2.72 -7.45 -0.67
C PRO A 75 -2.79 -6.88 -2.07
N ILE A 76 -3.92 -7.14 -2.74
CA ILE A 76 -4.19 -6.67 -4.09
C ILE A 76 -5.11 -5.45 -4.03
N PHE A 77 -4.72 -4.38 -4.70
CA PHE A 77 -5.54 -3.18 -4.87
C PHE A 77 -6.18 -3.20 -6.26
N GLU A 78 -7.50 -3.15 -6.31
CA GLU A 78 -8.28 -3.24 -7.54
C GLU A 78 -9.11 -1.98 -7.81
N ASN A 79 -9.37 -1.73 -9.09
CA ASN A 79 -10.23 -0.65 -9.58
C ASN A 79 -9.72 0.76 -9.30
N PHE A 80 -8.44 0.92 -9.01
CA PHE A 80 -7.80 2.22 -8.87
C PHE A 80 -7.28 2.70 -10.23
N LYS A 81 -8.19 3.24 -11.05
CA LYS A 81 -7.88 3.68 -12.42
C LYS A 81 -7.11 5.00 -12.47
N GLU A 82 -7.17 5.77 -11.39
CA GLU A 82 -6.46 7.03 -11.25
C GLU A 82 -5.35 6.89 -10.21
N ASP A 83 -4.13 7.23 -10.59
CA ASP A 83 -2.95 7.13 -9.74
C ASP A 83 -3.04 7.98 -8.46
N LYS A 84 -3.93 8.97 -8.42
CA LYS A 84 -4.10 9.89 -7.29
C LYS A 84 -4.63 9.23 -6.02
N LEU A 85 -5.48 8.21 -6.16
CA LEU A 85 -6.11 7.55 -5.01
C LEU A 85 -5.17 6.59 -4.30
N ILE A 86 -4.23 5.99 -5.02
CA ILE A 86 -3.28 5.04 -4.42
C ILE A 86 -2.38 5.73 -3.38
N PRO A 87 -1.76 6.89 -3.61
CA PRO A 87 -1.02 7.59 -2.57
C PRO A 87 -1.86 7.95 -1.33
N GLU A 88 -3.10 8.40 -1.52
CA GLU A 88 -4.02 8.69 -0.42
C GLU A 88 -4.35 7.44 0.39
N LEU A 89 -4.66 6.34 -0.29
CA LEU A 89 -4.91 5.05 0.35
C LEU A 89 -3.66 4.58 1.11
N MET A 90 -2.48 4.70 0.52
CA MET A 90 -1.24 4.28 1.16
C MET A 90 -0.91 5.09 2.40
N ALA A 91 -1.18 6.40 2.40
CA ALA A 91 -1.00 7.25 3.57
C ALA A 91 -1.83 6.75 4.77
N SER A 92 -3.06 6.30 4.52
CA SER A 92 -3.92 5.72 5.55
C SER A 92 -3.54 4.27 5.89
N TYR A 93 -3.29 3.44 4.87
CA TYR A 93 -2.90 2.04 5.02
C TYR A 93 -1.62 1.88 5.86
N ASN A 94 -0.62 2.71 5.64
CA ASN A 94 0.65 2.65 6.37
C ASN A 94 0.49 2.89 7.88
N LYS A 95 -0.58 3.55 8.29
CA LYS A 95 -0.89 3.78 9.72
C LYS A 95 -1.58 2.60 10.39
N LEU A 96 -2.04 1.61 9.62
CA LEU A 96 -2.69 0.43 10.18
C LEU A 96 -1.70 -0.40 11.01
N PRO A 97 -2.15 -1.00 12.13
CA PRO A 97 -1.35 -1.98 12.84
C PRO A 97 -0.95 -3.14 11.93
N GLN A 98 0.22 -3.70 12.15
CA GLN A 98 0.75 -4.81 11.33
C GLN A 98 -0.21 -6.01 11.31
N GLU A 99 -0.85 -6.32 12.42
CA GLU A 99 -1.86 -7.39 12.52
C GLU A 99 -3.03 -7.17 11.57
N ILE A 100 -3.53 -5.94 11.48
CA ILE A 100 -4.60 -5.58 10.55
C ILE A 100 -4.14 -5.68 9.10
N LYS A 101 -2.96 -5.16 8.78
CA LYS A 101 -2.39 -5.27 7.42
C LYS A 101 -2.27 -6.72 6.97
N GLN A 102 -1.79 -7.61 7.83
CA GLN A 102 -1.66 -9.04 7.54
C GLN A 102 -3.02 -9.72 7.32
N GLY A 103 -4.07 -9.17 7.88
CA GLY A 103 -5.44 -9.66 7.71
C GLY A 103 -6.10 -9.22 6.40
N ILE A 104 -5.54 -8.28 5.68
CA ILE A 104 -6.11 -7.74 4.44
C ILE A 104 -5.65 -8.55 3.23
N SER A 105 -6.59 -9.10 2.47
CA SER A 105 -6.31 -9.80 1.21
C SER A 105 -6.45 -8.91 -0.01
N GLU A 106 -7.43 -7.99 -0.01
CA GLU A 106 -7.73 -7.15 -1.17
C GLU A 106 -8.38 -5.85 -0.72
N ILE A 107 -8.07 -4.75 -1.41
CA ILE A 107 -8.77 -3.47 -1.29
C ILE A 107 -9.26 -3.06 -2.68
N LYS A 108 -10.57 -2.88 -2.82
CA LYS A 108 -11.20 -2.49 -4.07
C LYS A 108 -11.83 -1.12 -3.96
N TYR A 109 -11.50 -0.23 -4.90
CA TYR A 109 -12.18 1.05 -5.02
C TYR A 109 -13.63 0.81 -5.47
N ALA A 110 -14.59 1.29 -4.68
CA ALA A 110 -16.01 1.03 -4.88
C ALA A 110 -16.84 2.31 -4.65
N PRO A 111 -16.64 3.36 -5.47
CA PRO A 111 -17.36 4.61 -5.30
C PRO A 111 -18.85 4.41 -5.56
N SER A 112 -19.69 5.12 -4.80
CA SER A 112 -21.11 5.26 -5.06
C SER A 112 -21.38 6.58 -5.77
N LYS A 113 -22.63 6.82 -6.16
CA LYS A 113 -23.04 8.11 -6.75
C LYS A 113 -22.84 9.28 -5.81
N THR A 114 -22.98 9.04 -4.50
CA THR A 114 -22.93 10.07 -3.44
C THR A 114 -21.61 10.08 -2.67
N ASN A 115 -20.80 9.03 -2.78
CA ASN A 115 -19.55 8.93 -2.04
C ASN A 115 -18.43 8.35 -2.91
N LYS A 116 -17.50 9.20 -3.32
CA LYS A 116 -16.35 8.83 -4.16
C LYS A 116 -15.12 8.38 -3.36
N ASP A 117 -15.21 8.33 -2.04
CA ASP A 117 -14.14 7.93 -1.14
C ASP A 117 -14.25 6.47 -0.67
N LEU A 118 -15.31 5.75 -1.09
CA LEU A 118 -15.58 4.40 -0.63
C LEU A 118 -14.64 3.34 -1.23
N ILE A 119 -14.20 2.46 -0.35
CA ILE A 119 -13.49 1.23 -0.68
C ILE A 119 -14.14 0.04 0.02
N ASN A 120 -13.95 -1.15 -0.57
CA ASN A 120 -14.20 -2.43 0.06
C ASN A 120 -12.87 -3.05 0.46
N VAL A 121 -12.73 -3.43 1.72
CA VAL A 121 -11.57 -4.14 2.24
C VAL A 121 -11.97 -5.60 2.52
N TYR A 122 -11.36 -6.52 1.79
CA TYR A 122 -11.61 -7.95 1.95
C TYR A 122 -10.58 -8.52 2.92
N MET A 123 -11.08 -9.11 4.00
CA MET A 123 -10.26 -9.66 5.06
C MET A 123 -10.08 -11.16 4.89
N ASN A 124 -8.95 -11.71 5.38
CA ASN A 124 -8.65 -13.14 5.30
C ASN A 124 -9.62 -14.02 6.12
N ASP A 125 -10.31 -13.44 7.08
CA ASP A 125 -11.36 -14.12 7.87
C ASP A 125 -12.71 -14.25 7.15
N GLY A 126 -12.79 -13.74 5.91
CA GLY A 126 -13.98 -13.78 5.08
C GLY A 126 -14.91 -12.57 5.20
N ASN A 127 -14.62 -11.63 6.09
CA ASN A 127 -15.39 -10.38 6.21
C ASN A 127 -15.03 -9.40 5.09
N ARG A 128 -16.01 -8.57 4.72
CA ARG A 128 -15.82 -7.42 3.84
C ARG A 128 -16.13 -6.14 4.62
N VAL A 129 -15.18 -5.22 4.63
CA VAL A 129 -15.34 -3.91 5.28
C VAL A 129 -15.66 -2.86 4.22
N ILE A 130 -16.68 -2.04 4.48
CA ILE A 130 -17.01 -0.87 3.67
C ILE A 130 -16.55 0.35 4.46
N VAL A 131 -15.65 1.16 3.89
CA VAL A 131 -15.06 2.29 4.60
C VAL A 131 -14.59 3.36 3.62
N ASN A 132 -14.51 4.61 4.07
CA ASN A 132 -13.89 5.69 3.32
C ASN A 132 -12.35 5.56 3.37
N ILE A 133 -11.67 5.88 2.28
CA ILE A 133 -10.19 5.94 2.26
C ILE A 133 -9.69 6.85 3.39
N SER A 134 -10.31 8.03 3.55
CA SER A 134 -9.95 9.01 4.58
C SER A 134 -10.10 8.52 6.01
N ASP A 135 -10.99 7.54 6.24
CA ASP A 135 -11.30 7.01 7.58
C ASP A 135 -10.65 5.64 7.87
N LEU A 136 -9.94 5.07 6.90
CA LEU A 136 -9.45 3.69 6.98
C LEU A 136 -8.64 3.44 8.25
N SER A 137 -7.62 4.24 8.53
CA SER A 137 -6.73 4.01 9.67
C SER A 137 -7.44 4.19 11.01
N GLU A 138 -8.35 5.14 11.12
CA GLU A 138 -9.08 5.44 12.35
C GLU A 138 -10.12 4.35 12.65
N LYS A 139 -10.96 4.02 11.66
CA LYS A 139 -12.07 3.09 11.86
C LYS A 139 -11.62 1.63 11.93
N MET A 140 -10.58 1.24 11.19
CA MET A 140 -10.05 -0.13 11.26
C MET A 140 -9.42 -0.49 12.60
N ALA A 141 -9.14 0.48 13.46
CA ALA A 141 -8.74 0.21 14.84
C ALA A 141 -9.82 -0.57 15.63
N TYR A 142 -11.08 -0.47 15.22
CA TYR A 142 -12.21 -1.17 15.87
C TYR A 142 -12.54 -2.52 15.21
N TYR A 143 -11.86 -2.86 14.12
CA TYR A 143 -12.23 -4.06 13.34
C TYR A 143 -12.20 -5.35 14.15
N SER A 144 -11.15 -5.59 14.92
CA SER A 144 -11.01 -6.84 15.69
C SER A 144 -12.14 -7.02 16.70
N GLN A 145 -12.55 -5.94 17.37
CA GLN A 145 -13.68 -5.98 18.33
C GLN A 145 -15.00 -6.34 17.64
N VAL A 146 -15.24 -5.78 16.45
CA VAL A 146 -16.46 -6.05 15.69
C VAL A 146 -16.44 -7.48 15.16
N ALA A 147 -15.33 -7.93 14.60
CA ALA A 147 -15.19 -9.27 14.04
C ALA A 147 -15.40 -10.38 15.10
N GLU A 148 -14.88 -10.17 16.31
CA GLU A 148 -15.07 -11.11 17.43
C GLU A 148 -16.52 -11.31 17.84
N GLN A 149 -17.37 -10.32 17.61
CA GLN A 149 -18.80 -10.36 17.93
C GLN A 149 -19.66 -10.96 16.80
N MET A 150 -19.08 -11.22 15.65
CA MET A 150 -19.80 -11.79 14.51
C MET A 150 -19.80 -13.33 14.60
N ASP A 151 -20.98 -13.93 14.48
CA ASP A 151 -21.13 -15.41 14.53
C ASP A 151 -20.63 -16.08 13.25
N LYS A 152 -20.66 -15.37 12.14
CA LYS A 152 -20.23 -15.86 10.82
C LYS A 152 -19.70 -14.69 9.98
N PRO A 153 -18.88 -14.97 8.93
CA PRO A 153 -18.40 -13.93 8.04
C PRO A 153 -19.54 -13.13 7.40
N GLY A 154 -19.33 -11.85 7.26
CA GLY A 154 -20.31 -10.92 6.72
C GLY A 154 -19.69 -9.57 6.37
N ILE A 155 -20.53 -8.55 6.40
CA ILE A 155 -20.16 -7.18 6.08
C ILE A 155 -19.98 -6.38 7.36
N VAL A 156 -18.89 -5.62 7.42
CA VAL A 156 -18.65 -4.60 8.44
C VAL A 156 -18.73 -3.24 7.76
N ASP A 157 -19.83 -2.54 7.94
CA ASP A 157 -20.08 -1.24 7.32
C ASP A 157 -19.60 -0.12 8.25
N MET A 158 -18.56 0.57 7.79
CA MET A 158 -17.90 1.69 8.50
C MET A 158 -18.05 3.02 7.75
N GLU A 159 -19.00 3.14 6.84
CA GLU A 159 -19.17 4.36 6.05
C GLU A 159 -19.56 5.56 6.91
N VAL A 160 -20.59 5.42 7.75
CA VAL A 160 -21.09 6.47 8.63
C VAL A 160 -20.84 6.13 10.10
N GLY A 161 -21.41 5.03 10.58
CA GLY A 161 -21.12 4.44 11.87
C GLY A 161 -20.32 3.15 11.71
N ILE A 162 -20.45 2.22 12.65
CA ILE A 162 -19.86 0.88 12.54
C ILE A 162 -20.98 -0.13 12.82
N PHE A 163 -21.32 -0.89 11.79
CA PHE A 163 -22.38 -1.91 11.83
C PHE A 163 -21.85 -3.21 11.24
N SER A 164 -22.32 -4.34 11.75
CA SER A 164 -22.02 -5.63 11.15
C SER A 164 -23.30 -6.40 10.86
N TYR A 165 -23.32 -7.12 9.76
CA TYR A 165 -24.43 -7.97 9.35
C TYR A 165 -23.95 -9.11 8.45
N PRO A 166 -24.67 -10.26 8.44
CA PRO A 166 -24.26 -11.38 7.61
C PRO A 166 -24.42 -11.07 6.12
N TYR A 167 -23.72 -11.82 5.29
CA TYR A 167 -24.01 -11.84 3.85
C TYR A 167 -25.43 -12.36 3.61
N GLU A 168 -26.07 -11.85 2.53
CA GLU A 168 -27.39 -12.32 2.10
C GLU A 168 -27.34 -13.77 1.58
#